data_ecda4e1505dc4bc5af14e943e58a9a20
#
_entry.id   ecda4e1505dc4bc5af14e943e58a9a20
#
_cell.length_a   1.000
_cell.length_b   1.000
_cell.length_c   1.000
_cell.angle_alpha   90.00
_cell.angle_beta   90.00
_cell.angle_gamma   90.00
#
_symmetry.space_group_name_H-M   'P 1'
#
loop_
_entity.id
_entity.type
_entity.pdbx_description
1 polymer ?
#
loop_
_entity_poly.entity_id
_entity_poly.type
_entity_poly.pdbx_seq_one_letter_code
_entity_poly.pdbx_strand_id
1 'polypeptide(L)'
;MSTVAFACHLSDESINRVASNHVLHRHPFTPFDETPPAEAASFSAMPIPEQILPQLVGDNFRHRLGTFPVEISNWLLRDAEFDLTIQLKKKLLATRRSEVVGLQPGGDEVAEEAAQLVSAWAGVELASRGIDALVEASLLVADDLAVLQPVKSHDGSEQLLLNAAVVCCPSRWMLSEKMGHNMLAIHEPVAKYADHVGAAVDTYFQRLTVEKPVWRSNWIIQDHPALFQPQIPTGSLVKTPDELWIRMERQTLRRLPKTGGILFTIRGYQQPLPEYLSRSKKIAQDTRTLVERLPEDVAQYKSVLKYRPAIMNWINQFC
;
A
#
# COMPACT_ATOMS: atom_id res chain seq x y z
N MET A 1 6.69 33.05 16.72
CA MET A 1 6.92 32.26 15.51
C MET A 1 8.10 31.35 15.82
N SER A 2 7.80 30.13 16.23
CA SER A 2 8.82 29.17 16.67
C SER A 2 8.84 28.05 15.64
N THR A 3 9.89 28.04 14.83
CA THR A 3 10.16 26.97 13.86
C THR A 3 10.49 25.72 14.66
N VAL A 4 9.55 24.81 14.80
CA VAL A 4 9.81 23.50 15.39
C VAL A 4 10.42 22.63 14.30
N ALA A 5 11.74 22.70 14.19
CA ALA A 5 12.51 21.70 13.46
C ALA A 5 12.35 20.37 14.23
N PHE A 6 11.48 19.47 13.77
CA PHE A 6 11.47 18.09 14.23
C PHE A 6 12.70 17.38 13.67
N ALA A 7 13.86 17.63 14.28
CA ALA A 7 14.99 16.72 14.20
C ALA A 7 14.67 15.54 15.15
N CYS A 8 14.03 14.51 14.62
CA CYS A 8 13.91 13.27 15.34
C CYS A 8 15.30 12.61 15.37
N HIS A 9 16.06 12.89 16.43
CA HIS A 9 17.28 12.16 16.73
C HIS A 9 16.90 10.80 17.30
N LEU A 10 16.59 9.87 16.39
CA LEU A 10 16.62 8.46 16.74
C LEU A 10 18.02 7.96 16.41
N SER A 11 18.70 7.42 17.40
CA SER A 11 20.05 6.91 17.24
C SER A 11 20.05 5.69 16.31
N ASP A 12 21.17 5.48 15.59
CA ASP A 12 21.40 4.28 14.76
C ASP A 12 21.16 2.96 15.53
N GLU A 13 21.28 2.99 16.85
CA GLU A 13 20.96 1.85 17.71
C GLU A 13 19.48 1.43 17.67
N SER A 14 18.54 2.36 17.45
CA SER A 14 17.11 2.04 17.37
C SER A 14 16.78 1.29 16.07
N ILE A 15 17.44 1.66 14.98
CA ILE A 15 17.32 0.96 13.69
C ILE A 15 17.90 -0.44 13.79
N ASN A 16 19.04 -0.57 14.48
CA ASN A 16 19.70 -1.86 14.66
C ASN A 16 18.95 -2.78 15.64
N ARG A 17 18.25 -2.24 16.64
CA ARG A 17 17.42 -3.05 17.57
C ARG A 17 16.21 -3.67 16.87
N VAL A 18 15.55 -2.95 15.98
CA VAL A 18 14.44 -3.49 15.21
C VAL A 18 14.93 -4.60 14.27
N ALA A 19 16.14 -4.44 13.69
CA ALA A 19 16.75 -5.45 12.84
C ALA A 19 17.27 -6.69 13.59
N SER A 20 17.63 -6.56 14.89
CA SER A 20 18.27 -7.64 15.66
C SER A 20 17.29 -8.58 16.38
N ASN A 21 16.05 -8.19 16.59
CA ASN A 21 15.07 -8.98 17.33
C ASN A 21 14.24 -9.94 16.47
N HIS A 22 14.36 -9.85 15.14
CA HIS A 22 13.76 -10.82 14.24
C HIS A 22 14.88 -11.58 13.53
N VAL A 23 14.89 -12.90 13.66
CA VAL A 23 15.66 -13.78 12.79
C VAL A 23 15.04 -13.63 11.39
N LEU A 24 15.50 -12.61 10.67
CA LEU A 24 15.21 -12.45 9.26
C LEU A 24 15.79 -13.67 8.56
N HIS A 25 14.91 -14.56 8.13
CA HIS A 25 15.31 -15.57 7.16
C HIS A 25 15.76 -14.82 5.90
N ARG A 26 17.05 -14.63 5.75
CA ARG A 26 17.64 -13.97 4.58
C ARG A 26 17.27 -14.76 3.34
N HIS A 27 16.47 -14.18 2.49
CA HIS A 27 16.26 -14.71 1.16
C HIS A 27 17.51 -14.45 0.32
N PRO A 28 18.11 -15.49 -0.30
CA PRO A 28 19.35 -15.31 -1.08
C PRO A 28 19.19 -14.38 -2.29
N PHE A 29 17.97 -13.96 -2.59
CA PHE A 29 17.64 -13.14 -3.75
C PHE A 29 17.10 -11.76 -3.42
N THR A 30 17.03 -11.39 -2.15
CA THR A 30 16.50 -10.07 -1.83
C THR A 30 17.64 -9.09 -1.63
N PRO A 31 17.91 -8.22 -2.61
CA PRO A 31 18.74 -7.05 -2.37
C PRO A 31 18.07 -6.12 -1.32
N PHE A 32 17.00 -6.58 -0.69
CA PHE A 32 16.10 -5.87 0.22
C PHE A 32 16.10 -6.45 1.63
N ASP A 33 17.01 -7.38 1.93
CA ASP A 33 17.21 -7.96 3.26
C ASP A 33 17.55 -6.91 4.33
N GLU A 34 17.98 -5.72 3.90
CA GLU A 34 18.22 -4.58 4.76
C GLU A 34 16.94 -3.88 5.24
N THR A 35 15.79 -4.23 4.66
CA THR A 35 14.52 -3.65 5.07
C THR A 35 14.05 -4.34 6.33
N PRO A 36 13.97 -3.64 7.48
CA PRO A 36 13.43 -4.26 8.68
C PRO A 36 12.01 -4.76 8.38
N PRO A 37 11.65 -5.95 8.89
CA PRO A 37 10.26 -6.34 8.89
C PRO A 37 9.47 -5.25 9.59
N ALA A 38 8.26 -4.99 9.17
CA ALA A 38 7.32 -4.33 10.06
C ALA A 38 7.25 -5.22 11.30
N GLU A 39 7.53 -4.66 12.47
CA GLU A 39 7.16 -5.35 13.69
C GLU A 39 5.72 -5.79 13.54
N ALA A 40 5.39 -6.95 14.07
CA ALA A 40 4.02 -7.46 14.12
C ALA A 40 3.11 -6.56 14.99
N ALA A 41 3.39 -5.28 14.97
CA ALA A 41 2.67 -4.25 15.62
C ALA A 41 1.32 -4.17 14.94
N SER A 42 0.54 -4.78 15.54
CA SER A 42 -0.80 -4.40 15.90
C SER A 42 -1.68 -3.83 14.77
N PHE A 43 -2.17 -4.68 13.89
CA PHE A 43 -3.50 -4.49 13.35
C PHE A 43 -4.53 -4.16 14.45
N SER A 44 -4.21 -4.35 15.72
CA SER A 44 -5.02 -3.96 16.85
C SER A 44 -5.24 -2.45 16.96
N ALA A 45 -4.34 -1.63 16.44
CA ALA A 45 -4.46 -0.17 16.41
C ALA A 45 -5.11 0.36 15.15
N MET A 46 -5.36 -0.50 14.15
CA MET A 46 -6.03 -0.06 12.93
C MET A 46 -7.53 0.10 13.17
N PRO A 47 -8.10 1.25 12.81
CA PRO A 47 -9.54 1.37 12.65
C PRO A 47 -9.97 0.69 11.34
N ILE A 48 -9.50 -0.54 11.10
CA ILE A 48 -9.95 -1.32 9.96
C ILE A 48 -11.21 -2.03 10.41
N PRO A 49 -12.35 -1.74 9.78
CA PRO A 49 -13.56 -2.49 10.04
C PRO A 49 -13.30 -3.98 9.79
N GLU A 50 -13.94 -4.85 10.54
CA GLU A 50 -13.95 -6.31 10.31
C GLU A 50 -14.31 -6.72 8.88
N GLN A 51 -14.81 -5.78 8.08
CA GLN A 51 -15.24 -5.91 6.70
C GLN A 51 -14.13 -5.78 5.64
N ILE A 52 -12.87 -5.72 6.04
CA ILE A 52 -11.75 -5.59 5.08
C ILE A 52 -11.58 -6.84 4.21
N LEU A 53 -11.94 -7.96 4.78
CA LEU A 53 -11.96 -9.20 4.00
C LEU A 53 -13.31 -9.27 3.32
N PRO A 54 -13.40 -8.99 2.17
CA PRO A 54 -14.12 -9.14 1.18
C PRO A 54 -14.98 -9.17 0.26
N GLN A 55 -14.90 -9.68 -0.51
CA GLN A 55 -15.59 -9.36 -1.77
C GLN A 55 -16.12 -10.60 -2.44
N LEU A 56 -16.74 -11.45 -1.64
CA LEU A 56 -17.61 -12.47 -2.16
C LEU A 56 -18.99 -11.83 -2.40
N VAL A 57 -19.43 -11.83 -3.66
CA VAL A 57 -20.80 -11.48 -4.01
C VAL A 57 -21.54 -12.80 -4.18
N GLY A 58 -22.30 -13.20 -3.17
CA GLY A 58 -22.87 -14.54 -3.14
C GLY A 58 -21.75 -15.58 -3.21
N ASP A 59 -21.87 -16.53 -4.13
CA ASP A 59 -20.88 -17.61 -4.30
C ASP A 59 -19.74 -17.25 -5.28
N ASN A 60 -19.77 -16.07 -5.90
CA ASN A 60 -18.80 -15.67 -6.92
C ASN A 60 -17.88 -14.55 -6.44
N PHE A 61 -16.58 -14.74 -6.68
CA PHE A 61 -15.59 -13.68 -6.50
C PHE A 61 -15.75 -12.61 -7.58
N ARG A 62 -15.79 -11.34 -7.18
CA ARG A 62 -15.68 -10.20 -8.08
C ARG A 62 -14.77 -9.13 -7.51
N HIS A 63 -13.87 -8.60 -8.33
CA HIS A 63 -13.23 -7.33 -8.00
C HIS A 63 -14.29 -6.25 -7.90
N ARG A 64 -14.25 -5.49 -6.82
CA ARG A 64 -15.08 -4.32 -6.59
C ARG A 64 -14.18 -3.14 -6.25
N LEU A 65 -14.58 -1.95 -6.63
CA LEU A 65 -13.95 -0.74 -6.15
C LEU A 65 -14.01 -0.68 -4.62
N GLY A 66 -15.15 -1.03 -4.04
CA GLY A 66 -15.30 -1.23 -2.59
C GLY A 66 -14.87 -0.03 -1.78
N THR A 67 -15.18 1.18 -2.27
CA THR A 67 -14.78 2.43 -1.64
C THR A 67 -15.84 2.92 -0.67
N PHE A 68 -15.39 3.55 0.42
CA PHE A 68 -16.20 4.16 1.45
C PHE A 68 -15.78 5.62 1.62
N PRO A 69 -16.70 6.54 1.92
CA PRO A 69 -16.34 7.89 2.30
C PRO A 69 -15.43 7.90 3.53
N VAL A 70 -14.52 8.87 3.59
CA VAL A 70 -13.72 9.12 4.79
C VAL A 70 -13.69 10.63 5.06
N GLU A 71 -13.82 10.99 6.33
CA GLU A 71 -13.65 12.37 6.77
C GLU A 71 -12.21 12.83 6.60
N ILE A 72 -11.99 14.11 6.28
CA ILE A 72 -10.65 14.68 6.07
C ILE A 72 -9.74 14.50 7.29
N SER A 73 -10.29 14.56 8.50
CA SER A 73 -9.55 14.29 9.74
C SER A 73 -9.01 12.87 9.84
N ASN A 74 -9.66 11.91 9.18
CA ASN A 74 -9.33 10.49 9.16
C ASN A 74 -8.76 10.04 7.79
N TRP A 75 -8.50 10.99 6.90
CA TRP A 75 -8.00 10.70 5.57
C TRP A 75 -6.64 10.01 5.62
N LEU A 76 -5.71 10.54 6.39
CA LEU A 76 -4.42 9.94 6.71
C LEU A 76 -4.40 9.57 8.20
N LEU A 77 -3.58 8.59 8.57
CA LEU A 77 -3.54 8.08 9.94
C LEU A 77 -2.14 8.20 10.53
N ARG A 78 -2.11 8.54 11.81
CA ARG A 78 -0.91 8.44 12.62
C ARG A 78 -1.15 7.35 13.67
N ASP A 79 -0.67 6.16 13.37
CA ASP A 79 -0.84 4.95 14.18
C ASP A 79 0.45 4.58 14.94
N ALA A 80 0.40 3.45 15.65
CA ALA A 80 1.55 2.98 16.46
C ALA A 80 2.79 2.61 15.63
N GLU A 81 2.62 2.32 14.32
CA GLU A 81 3.71 1.95 13.42
C GLU A 81 4.26 3.15 12.63
N PHE A 82 3.74 4.33 12.90
CA PHE A 82 4.12 5.53 12.17
C PHE A 82 5.64 5.76 12.18
N ASP A 83 6.25 5.78 13.36
CA ASP A 83 7.67 6.11 13.50
C ASP A 83 8.58 5.08 12.82
N LEU A 84 8.25 3.79 12.94
CA LEU A 84 8.98 2.71 12.25
C LEU A 84 8.89 2.85 10.73
N THR A 85 7.71 3.16 10.22
CA THR A 85 7.52 3.36 8.78
C THR A 85 8.29 4.59 8.29
N ILE A 86 8.32 5.67 9.05
CA ILE A 86 9.10 6.87 8.70
C ILE A 86 10.61 6.58 8.69
N GLN A 87 11.11 5.78 9.64
CA GLN A 87 12.52 5.37 9.63
C GLN A 87 12.86 4.55 8.38
N LEU A 88 12.02 3.59 8.01
CA LEU A 88 12.16 2.83 6.77
C LEU A 88 12.19 3.76 5.55
N LYS A 89 11.23 4.70 5.45
CA LYS A 89 11.17 5.67 4.35
C LYS A 89 12.45 6.51 4.27
N LYS A 90 12.93 7.05 5.39
CA LYS A 90 14.20 7.80 5.46
C LYS A 90 15.37 6.97 4.95
N LYS A 91 15.49 5.71 5.38
CA LYS A 91 16.54 4.80 4.95
C LYS A 91 16.47 4.56 3.43
N LEU A 92 15.29 4.23 2.90
CA LEU A 92 15.09 3.97 1.49
C LEU A 92 15.34 5.22 0.63
N LEU A 93 14.88 6.38 1.06
CA LEU A 93 15.14 7.64 0.36
C LEU A 93 16.63 8.00 0.34
N ALA A 94 17.37 7.67 1.37
CA ALA A 94 18.81 7.90 1.42
C ALA A 94 19.62 6.91 0.58
N THR A 95 19.19 5.64 0.52
CA THR A 95 20.00 4.56 -0.08
C THR A 95 19.48 4.04 -1.41
N ARG A 96 18.17 4.24 -1.70
CA ARG A 96 17.48 3.66 -2.87
C ARG A 96 16.49 4.65 -3.51
N ARG A 97 16.83 5.95 -3.49
CA ARG A 97 15.92 7.01 -3.98
C ARG A 97 15.36 6.72 -5.37
N SER A 98 16.19 6.24 -6.31
CA SER A 98 15.75 5.93 -7.68
C SER A 98 14.75 4.78 -7.80
N GLU A 99 14.64 3.95 -6.77
CA GLU A 99 13.69 2.84 -6.75
C GLU A 99 12.35 3.24 -6.12
N VAL A 100 12.35 4.28 -5.26
CA VAL A 100 11.19 4.67 -4.45
C VAL A 100 10.60 6.02 -4.83
N VAL A 101 11.29 6.83 -5.66
CA VAL A 101 10.81 8.11 -6.17
C VAL A 101 10.67 8.04 -7.67
N GLY A 102 9.50 8.35 -8.18
CA GLY A 102 9.20 8.40 -9.61
C GLY A 102 8.63 9.75 -10.02
N LEU A 103 9.09 10.26 -11.17
CA LEU A 103 8.57 11.46 -11.79
C LEU A 103 8.59 11.31 -13.31
N GLN A 104 7.49 11.61 -13.96
CA GLN A 104 7.38 11.73 -15.40
C GLN A 104 7.50 13.20 -15.84
N PRO A 105 7.91 13.49 -17.07
CA PRO A 105 7.94 14.84 -17.58
C PRO A 105 6.61 15.56 -17.39
N GLY A 106 6.65 16.77 -16.79
CA GLY A 106 5.46 17.56 -16.49
C GLY A 106 4.71 17.15 -15.22
N GLY A 107 5.23 16.22 -14.43
CA GLY A 107 4.61 15.76 -13.17
C GLY A 107 4.89 16.63 -11.95
N ASP A 108 5.78 17.64 -12.04
CA ASP A 108 6.17 18.43 -10.88
C ASP A 108 5.03 19.23 -10.24
N GLU A 109 4.16 19.82 -11.06
CA GLU A 109 3.04 20.62 -10.57
C GLU A 109 2.05 19.76 -9.78
N VAL A 110 1.69 18.58 -10.30
CA VAL A 110 0.78 17.67 -9.62
C VAL A 110 1.41 17.06 -8.37
N ALA A 111 2.72 16.82 -8.37
CA ALA A 111 3.48 16.37 -7.21
C ALA A 111 3.47 17.42 -6.09
N GLU A 112 3.73 18.69 -6.44
CA GLU A 112 3.74 19.79 -5.47
C GLU A 112 2.33 20.02 -4.87
N GLU A 113 1.29 19.98 -5.69
CA GLU A 113 -0.08 20.12 -5.19
C GLU A 113 -0.46 19.00 -4.23
N ALA A 114 -0.11 17.76 -4.55
CA ALA A 114 -0.33 16.62 -3.67
C ALA A 114 0.43 16.77 -2.35
N ALA A 115 1.68 17.24 -2.42
CA ALA A 115 2.50 17.53 -1.25
C ALA A 115 1.86 18.61 -0.36
N GLN A 116 1.33 19.68 -0.96
CA GLN A 116 0.63 20.74 -0.22
C GLN A 116 -0.60 20.23 0.52
N LEU A 117 -1.36 19.29 -0.04
CA LEU A 117 -2.49 18.68 0.67
C LEU A 117 -2.07 17.87 1.89
N VAL A 118 -0.98 17.10 1.77
CA VAL A 118 -0.41 16.33 2.89
C VAL A 118 0.15 17.27 3.95
N SER A 119 0.88 18.30 3.54
CA SER A 119 1.42 19.34 4.40
C SER A 119 0.32 20.06 5.20
N ALA A 120 -0.75 20.46 4.53
CA ALA A 120 -1.89 21.11 5.18
C ALA A 120 -2.57 20.19 6.21
N TRP A 121 -2.70 18.88 5.91
CA TRP A 121 -3.22 17.90 6.86
C TRP A 121 -2.30 17.74 8.08
N ALA A 122 -0.98 17.72 7.85
CA ALA A 122 0.00 17.56 8.90
C ALA A 122 0.26 18.85 9.72
N GLY A 123 -0.17 20.01 9.21
CA GLY A 123 0.10 21.30 9.81
C GLY A 123 1.57 21.72 9.74
N VAL A 124 2.30 21.28 8.72
CA VAL A 124 3.76 21.52 8.53
C VAL A 124 3.97 22.19 7.18
N GLU A 125 4.73 23.29 7.14
CA GLU A 125 5.13 23.93 5.89
C GLU A 125 6.27 23.17 5.22
N LEU A 126 6.22 23.04 3.89
CA LEU A 126 7.27 22.42 3.08
C LEU A 126 8.26 23.46 2.62
N ALA A 127 9.54 23.10 2.65
CA ALA A 127 10.63 23.94 2.14
C ALA A 127 10.91 23.69 0.63
N SER A 128 10.59 22.49 0.15
CA SER A 128 10.89 22.01 -1.19
C SER A 128 9.77 22.33 -2.20
N ARG A 129 10.03 22.09 -3.49
CA ARG A 129 9.10 22.27 -4.60
C ARG A 129 9.08 21.02 -5.49
N GLY A 130 8.06 20.89 -6.33
CA GLY A 130 7.92 19.79 -7.28
C GLY A 130 7.98 18.43 -6.61
N ILE A 131 8.72 17.49 -7.21
CA ILE A 131 8.86 16.13 -6.66
C ILE A 131 9.57 16.12 -5.30
N ASP A 132 10.48 17.04 -5.02
CA ASP A 132 11.15 17.12 -3.71
C ASP A 132 10.17 17.55 -2.62
N ALA A 133 9.15 18.34 -2.92
CA ALA A 133 8.06 18.62 -2.00
C ALA A 133 7.27 17.36 -1.69
N LEU A 134 7.00 16.48 -2.68
CA LEU A 134 6.32 15.22 -2.46
C LEU A 134 7.16 14.25 -1.60
N VAL A 135 8.49 14.24 -1.80
CA VAL A 135 9.42 13.49 -0.94
C VAL A 135 9.37 14.00 0.49
N GLU A 136 9.43 15.31 0.70
CA GLU A 136 9.34 15.93 2.02
C GLU A 136 8.00 15.61 2.68
N ALA A 137 6.88 15.76 1.96
CA ALA A 137 5.55 15.43 2.43
C ALA A 137 5.40 13.94 2.77
N SER A 138 6.07 13.05 2.03
CA SER A 138 6.04 11.61 2.28
C SER A 138 6.59 11.23 3.65
N LEU A 139 7.43 12.06 4.25
CA LEU A 139 7.97 11.87 5.60
C LEU A 139 7.06 12.41 6.71
N LEU A 140 5.96 13.06 6.36
CA LEU A 140 4.93 13.51 7.30
C LEU A 140 3.85 12.44 7.52
N VAL A 141 3.81 11.40 6.68
CA VAL A 141 2.80 10.35 6.69
C VAL A 141 3.43 8.97 6.49
N ALA A 142 2.81 7.94 7.08
CA ALA A 142 3.26 6.57 6.92
C ALA A 142 2.80 5.95 5.58
N ASP A 143 1.90 6.62 4.87
CA ASP A 143 1.38 6.19 3.58
C ASP A 143 2.41 6.43 2.47
N ASP A 144 2.46 5.54 1.49
CA ASP A 144 3.06 5.81 0.19
C ASP A 144 2.16 6.78 -0.59
N LEU A 145 2.76 7.62 -1.42
CA LEU A 145 2.07 8.66 -2.17
C LEU A 145 2.23 8.40 -3.67
N ALA A 146 1.12 8.22 -4.37
CA ALA A 146 1.08 8.03 -5.82
C ALA A 146 0.11 9.05 -6.42
N VAL A 147 0.56 9.81 -7.43
CA VAL A 147 -0.19 10.92 -7.98
C VAL A 147 -0.54 10.65 -9.44
N LEU A 148 -1.83 10.52 -9.69
CA LEU A 148 -2.39 10.36 -11.02
C LEU A 148 -2.69 11.75 -11.59
N GLN A 149 -2.11 12.05 -12.76
CA GLN A 149 -2.27 13.32 -13.47
C GLN A 149 -3.19 13.14 -14.67
N PRO A 150 -4.18 14.03 -14.88
CA PRO A 150 -4.94 14.03 -16.13
C PRO A 150 -4.05 14.50 -17.29
N VAL A 151 -3.94 13.65 -18.30
CA VAL A 151 -3.15 13.90 -19.51
C VAL A 151 -4.05 13.74 -20.72
N LYS A 152 -4.06 14.73 -21.60
CA LYS A 152 -4.80 14.67 -22.87
C LYS A 152 -4.00 13.90 -23.91
N SER A 153 -4.63 12.90 -24.50
CA SER A 153 -4.11 12.18 -25.66
C SER A 153 -4.29 12.99 -26.95
N HIS A 154 -3.60 12.58 -28.00
CA HIS A 154 -3.70 13.24 -29.33
C HIS A 154 -5.12 13.23 -29.92
N ASP A 155 -5.96 12.27 -29.57
CA ASP A 155 -7.36 12.16 -29.97
C ASP A 155 -8.31 13.01 -29.13
N GLY A 156 -7.78 13.78 -28.17
CA GLY A 156 -8.55 14.62 -27.27
C GLY A 156 -9.14 13.88 -26.05
N SER A 157 -8.98 12.58 -25.94
CA SER A 157 -9.35 11.83 -24.74
C SER A 157 -8.43 12.20 -23.57
N GLU A 158 -8.98 12.17 -22.35
CA GLU A 158 -8.21 12.41 -21.14
C GLU A 158 -8.01 11.10 -20.38
N GLN A 159 -6.77 10.84 -19.98
CA GLN A 159 -6.39 9.69 -19.17
C GLN A 159 -5.67 10.14 -17.91
N LEU A 160 -5.86 9.40 -16.83
CA LEU A 160 -5.12 9.59 -15.59
C LEU A 160 -3.87 8.69 -15.62
N LEU A 161 -2.69 9.31 -15.68
CA LEU A 161 -1.39 8.62 -15.70
C LEU A 161 -0.67 8.80 -14.38
N LEU A 162 0.02 7.77 -13.90
CA LEU A 162 0.88 7.85 -12.70
C LEU A 162 2.14 8.65 -13.04
N ASN A 163 2.15 9.93 -12.72
CA ASN A 163 3.21 10.84 -13.16
C ASN A 163 4.13 11.33 -12.04
N ALA A 164 3.74 11.16 -10.77
CA ALA A 164 4.63 11.41 -9.64
C ALA A 164 4.34 10.40 -8.52
N ALA A 165 5.38 9.94 -7.82
CA ALA A 165 5.17 9.03 -6.69
C ALA A 165 6.36 8.98 -5.74
N VAL A 166 6.07 8.68 -4.47
CA VAL A 166 7.02 8.20 -3.46
C VAL A 166 6.45 6.92 -2.86
N VAL A 167 7.03 5.77 -3.25
CA VAL A 167 6.55 4.44 -2.85
C VAL A 167 7.68 3.68 -2.16
N CYS A 168 7.60 3.59 -0.86
CA CYS A 168 8.59 2.94 0.00
C CYS A 168 8.15 1.55 0.49
N CYS A 169 6.87 1.23 0.33
CA CYS A 169 6.31 -0.04 0.77
C CYS A 169 5.58 -0.78 -0.38
N PRO A 170 6.22 -1.03 -1.52
CA PRO A 170 5.58 -1.74 -2.62
C PRO A 170 5.32 -3.21 -2.24
N SER A 171 4.19 -3.76 -2.68
CA SER A 171 3.82 -5.15 -2.47
C SER A 171 4.05 -5.96 -3.74
N ARG A 172 5.31 -6.33 -3.99
CA ARG A 172 5.75 -7.18 -5.11
C ARG A 172 5.54 -6.57 -6.49
N TRP A 173 5.84 -5.27 -6.61
CA TRP A 173 5.85 -4.54 -7.86
C TRP A 173 6.87 -3.39 -7.81
N MET A 174 7.48 -3.08 -8.94
CA MET A 174 8.45 -1.99 -9.06
C MET A 174 7.77 -0.69 -9.50
N LEU A 175 8.10 0.42 -8.83
CA LEU A 175 7.56 1.74 -9.17
C LEU A 175 7.88 2.11 -10.63
N SER A 176 9.08 1.82 -11.09
CA SER A 176 9.52 2.12 -12.47
C SER A 176 8.64 1.48 -13.56
N GLU A 177 8.03 0.32 -13.27
CA GLU A 177 7.13 -0.37 -14.20
C GLU A 177 5.73 0.25 -14.26
N LYS A 178 5.40 1.12 -13.32
CA LYS A 178 4.06 1.71 -13.20
C LYS A 178 4.02 3.19 -13.61
N MET A 179 5.18 3.85 -13.59
CA MET A 179 5.28 5.26 -13.97
C MET A 179 4.86 5.50 -15.42
N GLY A 180 4.08 6.56 -15.64
CA GLY A 180 3.57 6.94 -16.96
C GLY A 180 2.40 6.11 -17.47
N HIS A 181 1.92 5.12 -16.71
CA HIS A 181 0.81 4.26 -17.10
C HIS A 181 -0.52 4.67 -16.46
N ASN A 182 -1.62 4.37 -17.14
CA ASN A 182 -2.96 4.51 -16.59
C ASN A 182 -3.33 3.31 -15.69
N MET A 183 -4.45 3.40 -14.98
CA MET A 183 -4.86 2.38 -14.02
C MET A 183 -5.07 1.00 -14.65
N LEU A 184 -5.52 0.94 -15.91
CA LEU A 184 -5.70 -0.34 -16.60
C LEU A 184 -4.35 -1.03 -16.86
N ALA A 185 -3.37 -0.30 -17.37
CA ALA A 185 -2.02 -0.81 -17.60
C ALA A 185 -1.27 -1.13 -16.29
N ILE A 186 -1.44 -0.29 -15.25
CA ILE A 186 -0.88 -0.56 -13.92
C ILE A 186 -1.37 -1.90 -13.35
N HIS A 187 -2.64 -2.23 -13.58
CA HIS A 187 -3.30 -3.42 -13.05
C HIS A 187 -3.41 -4.57 -14.06
N GLU A 188 -2.74 -4.48 -15.21
CA GLU A 188 -2.70 -5.57 -16.18
C GLU A 188 -2.31 -6.92 -15.55
N PRO A 189 -1.36 -7.00 -14.61
CA PRO A 189 -1.05 -8.27 -13.93
C PRO A 189 -2.16 -8.78 -12.99
N VAL A 190 -3.16 -7.95 -12.68
CA VAL A 190 -4.26 -8.34 -11.77
C VAL A 190 -5.31 -9.12 -12.56
N ALA A 191 -5.38 -10.42 -12.30
CA ALA A 191 -6.34 -11.28 -12.97
C ALA A 191 -7.77 -10.73 -12.94
N LYS A 192 -8.45 -10.71 -14.10
CA LYS A 192 -9.83 -10.23 -14.27
C LYS A 192 -10.07 -8.74 -13.95
N TYR A 193 -9.01 -7.93 -13.81
CA TYR A 193 -9.21 -6.51 -13.49
C TYR A 193 -9.94 -5.77 -14.61
N ALA A 194 -9.50 -5.94 -15.85
CA ALA A 194 -10.11 -5.29 -17.01
C ALA A 194 -11.60 -5.65 -17.15
N ASP A 195 -11.93 -6.93 -17.00
CA ASP A 195 -13.30 -7.45 -17.17
C ASP A 195 -14.25 -7.00 -16.06
N HIS A 196 -13.72 -6.91 -14.81
CA HIS A 196 -14.58 -6.66 -13.67
C HIS A 196 -14.75 -5.16 -13.36
N VAL A 197 -13.69 -4.37 -13.52
CA VAL A 197 -13.66 -2.99 -12.99
C VAL A 197 -13.00 -1.97 -13.92
N GLY A 198 -12.27 -2.38 -14.97
CA GLY A 198 -11.46 -1.48 -15.79
C GLY A 198 -12.21 -0.24 -16.26
N ALA A 199 -13.31 -0.40 -17.01
CA ALA A 199 -14.11 0.73 -17.49
C ALA A 199 -14.84 1.50 -16.36
N ALA A 200 -15.16 0.81 -15.24
CA ALA A 200 -15.82 1.45 -14.11
C ALA A 200 -14.86 2.34 -13.30
N VAL A 201 -13.57 2.06 -13.34
CA VAL A 201 -12.54 2.82 -12.59
C VAL A 201 -12.42 4.23 -13.15
N ASP A 202 -12.34 4.41 -14.47
CA ASP A 202 -12.22 5.72 -15.09
C ASP A 202 -13.46 6.58 -14.80
N THR A 203 -14.67 6.01 -14.98
CA THR A 203 -15.92 6.68 -14.62
C THR A 203 -15.98 7.03 -13.15
N TYR A 204 -15.49 6.15 -12.28
CA TYR A 204 -15.44 6.40 -10.84
C TYR A 204 -14.50 7.55 -10.51
N PHE A 205 -13.30 7.59 -11.09
CA PHE A 205 -12.34 8.66 -10.87
C PHE A 205 -12.87 10.03 -11.30
N GLN A 206 -13.64 10.09 -12.39
CA GLN A 206 -14.29 11.34 -12.80
C GLN A 206 -15.28 11.88 -11.76
N ARG A 207 -15.88 11.00 -10.94
CA ARG A 207 -16.86 11.37 -9.91
C ARG A 207 -16.24 11.70 -8.55
N LEU A 208 -14.94 11.47 -8.36
CA LEU A 208 -14.29 11.88 -7.12
C LEU A 208 -14.29 13.40 -7.00
N THR A 209 -14.58 13.88 -5.80
CA THR A 209 -14.58 15.32 -5.49
C THR A 209 -13.43 15.67 -4.55
N VAL A 210 -13.11 16.95 -4.48
CA VAL A 210 -12.04 17.48 -3.61
C VAL A 210 -12.36 17.30 -2.13
N GLU A 211 -13.65 17.51 -1.78
CA GLU A 211 -14.11 17.58 -0.39
C GLU A 211 -14.38 16.20 0.23
N LYS A 212 -14.59 15.20 -0.61
CA LYS A 212 -15.00 13.86 -0.16
C LYS A 212 -13.96 12.80 -0.56
N PRO A 213 -12.86 12.70 0.17
CA PRO A 213 -11.94 11.59 -0.04
C PRO A 213 -12.65 10.26 0.27
N VAL A 214 -12.15 9.22 -0.35
CA VAL A 214 -12.65 7.87 -0.12
C VAL A 214 -11.51 6.96 0.27
N TRP A 215 -11.86 5.86 0.92
CA TRP A 215 -10.90 4.82 1.25
C TRP A 215 -11.40 3.45 0.82
N ARG A 216 -10.47 2.53 0.65
CA ARG A 216 -10.71 1.10 0.42
C ARG A 216 -9.57 0.29 1.04
N SER A 217 -9.75 -1.01 1.05
CA SER A 217 -8.67 -1.93 1.44
C SER A 217 -8.35 -2.94 0.35
N ASN A 218 -7.11 -3.40 0.39
CA ASN A 218 -6.63 -4.55 -0.35
C ASN A 218 -5.88 -5.48 0.61
N TRP A 219 -5.66 -6.74 0.21
CA TRP A 219 -4.93 -7.69 1.03
C TRP A 219 -4.22 -8.73 0.15
N ILE A 220 -3.18 -9.32 0.71
CA ILE A 220 -2.42 -10.43 0.14
C ILE A 220 -1.88 -11.32 1.26
N ILE A 221 -1.78 -12.61 1.04
CA ILE A 221 -1.02 -13.52 1.91
C ILE A 221 0.37 -13.67 1.30
N GLN A 222 1.41 -13.51 2.12
CA GLN A 222 2.78 -13.52 1.67
C GLN A 222 3.69 -14.32 2.60
N ASP A 223 4.84 -14.68 2.07
CA ASP A 223 5.83 -15.54 2.70
C ASP A 223 7.08 -14.77 3.17
N HIS A 224 6.96 -13.44 3.29
CA HIS A 224 8.05 -12.59 3.74
C HIS A 224 7.52 -11.37 4.49
N PRO A 225 8.10 -11.01 5.65
CA PRO A 225 7.61 -9.91 6.49
C PRO A 225 8.03 -8.51 6.06
N ALA A 226 8.94 -8.34 5.09
CA ALA A 226 9.41 -7.00 4.71
C ALA A 226 8.29 -6.15 4.11
N LEU A 227 8.25 -4.86 4.46
CA LEU A 227 7.34 -3.89 3.84
C LEU A 227 7.81 -3.48 2.45
N PHE A 228 9.12 -3.30 2.25
CA PHE A 228 9.71 -2.99 0.97
C PHE A 228 9.94 -4.29 0.17
N GLN A 229 9.02 -4.61 -0.71
CA GLN A 229 9.11 -5.79 -1.58
C GLN A 229 8.82 -5.39 -3.04
N PRO A 230 9.78 -4.77 -3.76
CA PRO A 230 9.58 -4.40 -5.17
C PRO A 230 9.55 -5.61 -6.11
N GLN A 231 9.99 -6.77 -5.66
CA GLN A 231 9.97 -8.02 -6.43
C GLN A 231 9.46 -9.17 -5.56
N ILE A 232 8.93 -10.20 -6.22
CA ILE A 232 8.58 -11.45 -5.56
C ILE A 232 9.90 -12.13 -5.16
N PRO A 233 10.11 -12.44 -3.87
CA PRO A 233 11.28 -13.19 -3.45
C PRO A 233 11.34 -14.54 -4.16
N THR A 234 12.48 -14.87 -4.75
CA THR A 234 12.67 -16.17 -5.40
C THR A 234 12.99 -17.21 -4.36
N GLY A 235 12.19 -18.26 -4.29
CA GLY A 235 12.33 -19.33 -3.30
C GLY A 235 11.66 -18.96 -1.97
N SER A 236 10.48 -19.49 -1.72
CA SER A 236 9.85 -19.33 -0.41
C SER A 236 10.58 -20.18 0.61
N LEU A 237 10.98 -19.58 1.73
CA LEU A 237 11.46 -20.31 2.90
C LEU A 237 10.33 -20.83 3.77
N VAL A 238 9.09 -20.38 3.53
CA VAL A 238 7.90 -20.80 4.26
C VAL A 238 7.59 -22.26 3.97
N LYS A 239 7.61 -23.06 5.00
CA LYS A 239 7.32 -24.50 4.94
C LYS A 239 5.91 -24.82 5.41
N THR A 240 5.41 -24.02 6.34
CA THR A 240 4.15 -24.24 7.03
C THR A 240 3.28 -22.96 7.03
N PRO A 241 1.95 -23.06 7.09
CA PRO A 241 1.06 -21.89 7.05
C PRO A 241 1.24 -20.91 8.21
N ASP A 242 1.77 -21.37 9.34
CA ASP A 242 2.03 -20.54 10.52
C ASP A 242 3.20 -19.58 10.34
N GLU A 243 4.04 -19.79 9.33
CA GLU A 243 5.11 -18.86 8.92
C GLU A 243 4.61 -17.79 7.93
N LEU A 244 3.37 -17.86 7.47
CA LEU A 244 2.78 -16.90 6.54
C LEU A 244 2.41 -15.59 7.23
N TRP A 245 2.38 -14.54 6.42
CA TRP A 245 1.96 -13.20 6.80
C TRP A 245 0.74 -12.79 6.00
N ILE A 246 -0.17 -12.09 6.65
CA ILE A 246 -1.18 -11.31 5.96
C ILE A 246 -0.72 -9.87 5.86
N ARG A 247 -0.74 -9.32 4.65
CA ARG A 247 -0.51 -7.90 4.40
C ARG A 247 -1.80 -7.27 3.91
N MET A 248 -2.15 -6.15 4.50
CA MET A 248 -3.28 -5.34 4.11
C MET A 248 -2.82 -3.93 3.74
N GLU A 249 -3.54 -3.33 2.82
CA GLU A 249 -3.33 -1.96 2.40
C GLU A 249 -4.61 -1.18 2.64
N ARG A 250 -4.51 -0.14 3.44
CA ARG A 250 -5.51 0.91 3.46
C ARG A 250 -5.15 1.90 2.37
N GLN A 251 -6.02 2.04 1.40
CA GLN A 251 -5.82 2.89 0.24
C GLN A 251 -6.80 4.05 0.29
N THR A 252 -6.34 5.28 0.10
CA THR A 252 -7.24 6.43 -0.01
C THR A 252 -7.10 7.13 -1.35
N LEU A 253 -8.15 7.80 -1.78
CA LEU A 253 -8.22 8.55 -3.03
C LEU A 253 -8.78 9.93 -2.75
N ARG A 254 -8.06 10.95 -3.17
CA ARG A 254 -8.50 12.34 -3.03
C ARG A 254 -8.18 13.15 -4.28
N ARG A 255 -9.17 13.88 -4.80
CA ARG A 255 -8.97 14.76 -5.95
C ARG A 255 -8.18 16.01 -5.55
N LEU A 256 -7.25 16.40 -6.40
CA LEU A 256 -6.48 17.63 -6.28
C LEU A 256 -7.29 18.82 -6.81
N PRO A 257 -7.41 19.91 -6.07
CA PRO A 257 -8.31 21.01 -6.42
C PRO A 257 -7.86 21.86 -7.61
N LYS A 258 -6.57 21.95 -7.91
CA LYS A 258 -6.03 22.82 -8.97
C LYS A 258 -5.78 22.06 -10.25
N THR A 259 -5.02 20.99 -10.19
CA THR A 259 -4.63 20.19 -11.37
C THR A 259 -5.71 19.18 -11.79
N GLY A 260 -6.69 18.89 -10.93
CA GLY A 260 -7.66 17.83 -11.16
C GLY A 260 -7.08 16.41 -11.04
N GLY A 261 -5.80 16.29 -10.68
CA GLY A 261 -5.16 15.02 -10.41
C GLY A 261 -5.80 14.26 -9.24
N ILE A 262 -5.32 13.05 -8.99
CA ILE A 262 -5.77 12.24 -7.85
C ILE A 262 -4.57 11.82 -7.03
N LEU A 263 -4.56 12.19 -5.77
CA LEU A 263 -3.63 11.61 -4.81
C LEU A 263 -4.19 10.28 -4.31
N PHE A 264 -3.48 9.21 -4.62
CA PHE A 264 -3.70 7.87 -4.15
C PHE A 264 -2.66 7.56 -3.06
N THR A 265 -3.12 7.25 -1.86
CA THR A 265 -2.23 6.91 -0.74
C THR A 265 -2.36 5.44 -0.39
N ILE A 266 -1.26 4.82 0.01
CA ILE A 266 -1.22 3.40 0.36
C ILE A 266 -0.54 3.24 1.72
N ARG A 267 -1.31 2.88 2.73
CA ARG A 267 -0.80 2.50 4.05
C ARG A 267 -0.77 0.98 4.15
N GLY A 268 0.43 0.40 4.12
CA GLY A 268 0.65 -1.03 4.28
C GLY A 268 0.73 -1.44 5.75
N TYR A 269 0.04 -2.52 6.09
CA TYR A 269 0.08 -3.19 7.39
C TYR A 269 0.33 -4.66 7.17
N GLN A 270 1.06 -5.29 8.09
CA GLN A 270 1.25 -6.73 8.01
C GLN A 270 1.37 -7.37 9.38
N GLN A 271 0.94 -8.61 9.47
CA GLN A 271 0.90 -9.39 10.70
C GLN A 271 1.14 -10.86 10.37
N PRO A 272 1.75 -11.65 11.27
CA PRO A 272 1.74 -13.09 11.15
C PRO A 272 0.30 -13.62 10.98
N LEU A 273 0.10 -14.51 10.02
CA LEU A 273 -1.22 -15.05 9.72
C LEU A 273 -1.90 -15.71 10.93
N PRO A 274 -1.17 -16.48 11.81
CA PRO A 274 -1.77 -17.05 13.01
C PRO A 274 -2.35 -15.99 13.96
N GLU A 275 -1.62 -14.91 14.19
CA GLU A 275 -2.05 -13.82 15.06
C GLU A 275 -3.32 -13.15 14.51
N TYR A 276 -3.34 -12.92 13.21
CA TYR A 276 -4.51 -12.34 12.54
C TYR A 276 -5.75 -13.23 12.70
N LEU A 277 -5.62 -14.55 12.46
CA LEU A 277 -6.73 -15.50 12.58
C LEU A 277 -7.23 -15.68 14.00
N SER A 278 -6.32 -15.55 14.98
CA SER A 278 -6.65 -15.67 16.41
C SER A 278 -7.51 -14.53 16.96
N ARG A 279 -7.66 -13.44 16.22
CA ARG A 279 -8.40 -12.24 16.68
C ARG A 279 -9.90 -12.52 16.86
N SER A 280 -10.49 -13.34 16.01
CA SER A 280 -11.87 -13.82 16.21
C SER A 280 -12.17 -15.02 15.31
N LYS A 281 -13.10 -15.88 15.76
CA LYS A 281 -13.62 -16.98 14.94
C LYS A 281 -14.20 -16.51 13.61
N LYS A 282 -14.85 -15.34 13.62
CA LYS A 282 -15.40 -14.74 12.40
C LYS A 282 -14.31 -14.42 11.38
N ILE A 283 -13.21 -13.82 11.80
CA ILE A 283 -12.07 -13.52 10.92
C ILE A 283 -11.52 -14.82 10.32
N ALA A 284 -11.34 -15.86 11.12
CA ALA A 284 -10.87 -17.15 10.64
C ALA A 284 -11.82 -17.77 9.61
N GLN A 285 -13.13 -17.78 9.89
CA GLN A 285 -14.16 -18.31 9.00
C GLN A 285 -14.26 -17.52 7.69
N ASP A 286 -14.24 -16.19 7.76
CA ASP A 286 -14.28 -15.32 6.58
C ASP A 286 -13.03 -15.54 5.72
N THR A 287 -11.85 -15.61 6.35
CA THR A 287 -10.59 -15.89 5.65
C THR A 287 -10.60 -17.26 5.00
N ARG A 288 -11.07 -18.29 5.71
CA ARG A 288 -11.23 -19.64 5.16
C ARG A 288 -12.11 -19.63 3.91
N THR A 289 -13.31 -19.06 4.04
CA THR A 289 -14.28 -18.97 2.94
C THR A 289 -13.68 -18.25 1.73
N LEU A 290 -12.96 -17.17 1.97
CA LEU A 290 -12.32 -16.40 0.93
C LEU A 290 -11.22 -17.19 0.22
N VAL A 291 -10.30 -17.81 0.98
CA VAL A 291 -9.22 -18.64 0.43
C VAL A 291 -9.76 -19.81 -0.38
N GLU A 292 -10.83 -20.47 0.11
CA GLU A 292 -11.50 -21.57 -0.57
C GLU A 292 -12.10 -21.15 -1.92
N ARG A 293 -12.75 -19.98 -1.97
CA ARG A 293 -13.54 -19.52 -3.12
C ARG A 293 -12.79 -18.63 -4.11
N LEU A 294 -11.56 -18.26 -3.83
CA LEU A 294 -10.75 -17.48 -4.79
C LEU A 294 -10.57 -18.27 -6.09
N PRO A 295 -10.89 -17.70 -7.27
CA PRO A 295 -10.48 -18.26 -8.55
C PRO A 295 -8.97 -18.49 -8.60
N GLU A 296 -8.51 -19.47 -9.35
CA GLU A 296 -7.08 -19.84 -9.37
C GLU A 296 -6.17 -18.69 -9.81
N ASP A 297 -6.56 -17.97 -10.84
CA ASP A 297 -5.85 -16.80 -11.34
C ASP A 297 -5.72 -15.68 -10.28
N VAL A 298 -6.80 -15.41 -9.55
CA VAL A 298 -6.79 -14.45 -8.44
C VAL A 298 -5.98 -14.98 -7.25
N ALA A 299 -6.08 -16.26 -6.94
CA ALA A 299 -5.31 -16.89 -5.88
C ALA A 299 -3.80 -16.90 -6.20
N GLN A 300 -3.45 -17.06 -7.47
CA GLN A 300 -2.07 -16.93 -7.95
C GLN A 300 -1.56 -15.50 -7.75
N TYR A 301 -2.31 -14.50 -8.20
CA TYR A 301 -1.97 -13.09 -8.02
C TYR A 301 -1.80 -12.72 -6.53
N LYS A 302 -2.70 -13.20 -5.67
CA LYS A 302 -2.64 -12.95 -4.22
C LYS A 302 -1.64 -13.85 -3.47
N SER A 303 -0.81 -14.60 -4.18
CA SER A 303 0.18 -15.52 -3.62
C SER A 303 -0.40 -16.63 -2.72
N VAL A 304 -1.70 -16.88 -2.82
CA VAL A 304 -2.42 -17.87 -2.00
C VAL A 304 -2.38 -19.25 -2.62
N LEU A 305 -2.35 -19.36 -3.97
CA LEU A 305 -2.57 -20.60 -4.68
C LEU A 305 -1.66 -21.74 -4.20
N LYS A 306 -0.36 -21.49 -4.09
CA LYS A 306 0.62 -22.50 -3.67
C LYS A 306 0.42 -22.95 -2.21
N TYR A 307 -0.16 -22.12 -1.37
CA TYR A 307 -0.37 -22.40 0.05
C TYR A 307 -1.82 -22.84 0.35
N ARG A 308 -2.75 -22.73 -0.61
CA ARG A 308 -4.18 -22.99 -0.40
C ARG A 308 -4.46 -24.32 0.30
N PRO A 309 -3.94 -25.47 -0.15
CA PRO A 309 -4.23 -26.76 0.51
C PRO A 309 -3.76 -26.79 1.96
N ALA A 310 -2.56 -26.25 2.22
CA ALA A 310 -1.98 -26.20 3.55
C ALA A 310 -2.77 -25.25 4.46
N ILE A 311 -3.13 -24.05 3.96
CA ILE A 311 -3.96 -23.08 4.69
C ILE A 311 -5.32 -23.72 5.04
N MET A 312 -5.99 -24.36 4.08
CA MET A 312 -7.32 -24.94 4.28
C MET A 312 -7.32 -26.05 5.36
N ASN A 313 -6.27 -26.85 5.41
CA ASN A 313 -6.14 -27.87 6.44
C ASN A 313 -5.85 -27.26 7.83
N TRP A 314 -5.02 -26.23 7.85
CA TRP A 314 -4.52 -25.62 9.08
C TRP A 314 -5.51 -24.63 9.72
N ILE A 315 -6.26 -23.85 8.91
CA ILE A 315 -7.13 -22.78 9.39
C ILE A 315 -8.29 -23.27 10.26
N ASN A 316 -8.65 -24.53 10.14
CA ASN A 316 -9.75 -25.12 10.88
C ASN A 316 -9.55 -25.07 12.41
N GLN A 317 -8.29 -24.99 12.89
CA GLN A 317 -8.01 -24.85 14.32
C GLN A 317 -8.42 -23.48 14.89
N PHE A 318 -8.68 -22.48 14.05
CA PHE A 318 -9.12 -21.14 14.44
C PHE A 318 -10.64 -20.94 14.26
N CYS A 319 -11.31 -21.82 13.55
CA CYS A 319 -12.75 -21.76 13.30
C CYS A 319 -13.54 -22.48 14.41
#